data_793eaeb02563c155546ce95bf9d209e9
#
_entry.id   793eaeb02563c155546ce95bf9d209e9
#
_cell.length_a   1.000
_cell.length_b   1.000
_cell.length_c   1.000
_cell.angle_alpha   90.00
_cell.angle_beta   90.00
_cell.angle_gamma   90.00
#
_symmetry.space_group_name_H-M   'P 1'
#
loop_
_entity.id
_entity.type
_entity.pdbx_description
1 polymer ?
#
loop_
_entity_poly.entity_id
_entity_poly.type
_entity_poly.pdbx_seq_one_letter_code
_entity_poly.pdbx_strand_id
1 'polypeptide(L)'
;LDQAAPAACSDPASFNAHLDAVNDDFLVACLDIGHAEMKGLNTTAPEMIRALGSRLQALHIHDNDRWHDSHEIPFSMDIDFDAIVKALKEIEYNGYFTLEADAFLNDYNNDNVFEGIVKLRESARKLADKFENL
;
A
#
# COMPACT_ATOMS: atom_id res chain seq x y z
N LEU A 1 -24.20 -15.97 -13.87
CA LEU A 1 -22.77 -15.79 -13.59
C LEU A 1 -22.65 -15.59 -12.08
N ASP A 2 -22.24 -16.66 -11.38
CA ASP A 2 -21.94 -16.59 -9.95
C ASP A 2 -20.81 -15.56 -9.78
N GLN A 3 -21.14 -14.44 -9.16
CA GLN A 3 -20.09 -13.53 -8.68
C GLN A 3 -19.32 -14.29 -7.59
N ALA A 4 -18.05 -14.52 -7.82
CA ALA A 4 -17.19 -15.06 -6.79
C ALA A 4 -17.33 -14.18 -5.54
N ALA A 5 -17.42 -14.80 -4.38
CA ALA A 5 -17.42 -14.04 -3.12
C ALA A 5 -16.17 -13.15 -3.09
N PRO A 6 -16.29 -11.89 -2.62
CA PRO A 6 -15.12 -11.03 -2.50
C PRO A 6 -14.06 -11.73 -1.65
N ALA A 7 -12.79 -11.56 -2.03
CA ALA A 7 -11.69 -12.13 -1.27
C ALA A 7 -11.72 -11.64 0.18
N ALA A 8 -11.38 -12.49 1.12
CA ALA A 8 -11.27 -12.09 2.52
C ALA A 8 -10.29 -10.90 2.63
N CYS A 9 -10.61 -9.95 3.50
CA CYS A 9 -9.80 -8.74 3.72
C CYS A 9 -9.74 -7.75 2.53
N SER A 10 -10.65 -7.87 1.54
CA SER A 10 -10.73 -6.96 0.38
C SER A 10 -11.48 -5.64 0.66
N ASP A 11 -12.04 -5.49 1.83
CA ASP A 11 -12.72 -4.28 2.30
C ASP A 11 -12.51 -4.08 3.82
N PRO A 12 -12.73 -2.85 4.35
CA PRO A 12 -12.48 -2.55 5.75
C PRO A 12 -13.21 -3.44 6.74
N ALA A 13 -14.46 -3.81 6.44
CA ALA A 13 -15.28 -4.58 7.35
C ALA A 13 -14.81 -6.03 7.45
N SER A 14 -14.54 -6.68 6.30
CA SER A 14 -14.04 -8.05 6.25
C SER A 14 -12.65 -8.18 6.86
N PHE A 15 -11.77 -7.19 6.65
CA PHE A 15 -10.44 -7.20 7.25
C PHE A 15 -10.50 -7.08 8.77
N ASN A 16 -11.26 -6.12 9.29
CA ASN A 16 -11.45 -5.97 10.72
C ASN A 16 -12.12 -7.20 11.35
N ALA A 17 -13.14 -7.78 10.72
CA ALA A 17 -13.79 -8.99 11.19
C ALA A 17 -12.82 -10.18 11.27
N HIS A 18 -11.86 -10.29 10.35
CA HIS A 18 -10.83 -11.33 10.40
C HIS A 18 -9.91 -11.14 11.61
N LEU A 19 -9.42 -9.92 11.85
CA LEU A 19 -8.59 -9.60 13.02
C LEU A 19 -9.35 -9.85 14.33
N ASP A 20 -10.62 -9.44 14.40
CA ASP A 20 -11.49 -9.65 15.56
C ASP A 20 -11.76 -11.14 15.83
N ALA A 21 -11.90 -11.94 14.78
CA ALA A 21 -12.13 -13.39 14.91
C ALA A 21 -10.92 -14.14 15.49
N VAL A 22 -9.71 -13.71 15.14
CA VAL A 22 -8.47 -14.28 15.72
C VAL A 22 -8.28 -13.77 17.15
N ASN A 23 -8.60 -12.49 17.41
CA ASN A 23 -8.55 -11.84 18.72
C ASN A 23 -7.24 -12.09 19.47
N ASP A 24 -6.11 -11.85 18.79
CA ASP A 24 -4.77 -12.01 19.34
C ASP A 24 -3.95 -10.78 18.95
N ASP A 25 -3.37 -10.09 19.93
CA ASP A 25 -2.57 -8.87 19.73
C ASP A 25 -1.28 -9.11 18.92
N PHE A 26 -0.88 -10.36 18.76
CA PHE A 26 0.24 -10.74 17.91
C PHE A 26 -0.10 -10.70 16.41
N LEU A 27 -1.40 -10.85 16.06
CA LEU A 27 -1.88 -10.70 14.69
C LEU A 27 -2.20 -9.25 14.39
N VAL A 28 -1.46 -8.64 13.48
CA VAL A 28 -1.64 -7.25 13.04
C VAL A 28 -1.88 -7.19 11.54
N ALA A 29 -2.32 -6.02 11.05
CA ALA A 29 -2.56 -5.82 9.63
C ALA A 29 -1.29 -5.38 8.91
N CYS A 30 -1.06 -5.99 7.73
CA CYS A 30 -0.23 -5.47 6.66
C CYS A 30 -1.17 -5.05 5.51
N LEU A 31 -1.12 -3.81 5.08
CA LEU A 31 -1.91 -3.32 3.96
C LEU A 31 -1.02 -3.11 2.73
N ASP A 32 -1.42 -3.73 1.63
CA ASP A 32 -0.87 -3.43 0.33
C ASP A 32 -1.64 -2.25 -0.29
N ILE A 33 -0.94 -1.15 -0.51
CA ILE A 33 -1.51 0.10 -1.01
C ILE A 33 -1.94 -0.03 -2.47
N GLY A 34 -1.09 -0.62 -3.30
CA GLY A 34 -1.38 -0.78 -4.73
C GLY A 34 -2.59 -1.66 -4.96
N HIS A 35 -2.68 -2.80 -4.27
CA HIS A 35 -3.83 -3.69 -4.35
C HIS A 35 -5.11 -3.05 -3.82
N ALA A 36 -5.04 -2.27 -2.74
CA ALA A 36 -6.23 -1.60 -2.17
C ALA A 36 -6.80 -0.49 -3.09
N GLU A 37 -6.00 -0.01 -4.05
CA GLU A 37 -6.42 1.01 -5.03
C GLU A 37 -6.93 0.42 -6.35
N MET A 38 -6.90 -0.91 -6.53
CA MET A 38 -7.37 -1.57 -7.75
C MET A 38 -8.86 -1.33 -8.00
N LYS A 39 -9.22 -1.07 -9.27
CA LYS A 39 -10.61 -0.90 -9.69
C LYS A 39 -11.43 -2.19 -9.50
N GLY A 40 -12.68 -2.02 -9.07
CA GLY A 40 -13.59 -3.14 -8.79
C GLY A 40 -13.68 -3.48 -7.31
N LEU A 41 -12.82 -2.93 -6.47
CA LEU A 41 -13.02 -2.94 -5.02
C LEU A 41 -13.99 -1.84 -4.60
N ASN A 42 -14.75 -2.08 -3.53
CA ASN A 42 -15.68 -1.10 -2.93
C ASN A 42 -14.98 -0.32 -1.81
N THR A 43 -13.71 -0.04 -1.96
CA THR A 43 -12.89 0.67 -0.99
C THR A 43 -11.69 1.34 -1.67
N THR A 44 -10.96 2.14 -0.90
CA THR A 44 -9.70 2.76 -1.28
C THR A 44 -8.66 2.53 -0.18
N ALA A 45 -7.37 2.67 -0.51
CA ALA A 45 -6.31 2.55 0.50
C ALA A 45 -6.48 3.52 1.67
N PRO A 46 -6.83 4.82 1.49
CA PRO A 46 -7.12 5.72 2.60
C PRO A 46 -8.27 5.27 3.50
N GLU A 47 -9.34 4.66 2.94
CA GLU A 47 -10.45 4.12 3.73
C GLU A 47 -10.01 2.90 4.55
N MET A 48 -9.25 1.99 3.95
CA MET A 48 -8.66 0.83 4.64
C MET A 48 -7.74 1.26 5.79
N ILE A 49 -6.84 2.23 5.54
CA ILE A 49 -5.91 2.77 6.53
C ILE A 49 -6.69 3.29 7.75
N ARG A 50 -7.69 4.15 7.53
CA ARG A 50 -8.51 4.70 8.62
C ARG A 50 -9.27 3.64 9.40
N ALA A 51 -9.82 2.66 8.70
CA ALA A 51 -10.59 1.59 9.34
C ALA A 51 -9.74 0.63 10.16
N LEU A 52 -8.51 0.35 9.72
CA LEU A 52 -7.56 -0.49 10.45
C LEU A 52 -6.97 0.23 11.67
N GLY A 53 -6.75 1.55 11.56
CA GLY A 53 -6.22 2.37 12.64
C GLY A 53 -4.93 1.80 13.24
N SER A 54 -4.85 1.69 14.54
CA SER A 54 -3.66 1.18 15.25
C SER A 54 -3.30 -0.28 14.98
N ARG A 55 -4.21 -1.05 14.37
CA ARG A 55 -3.94 -2.43 13.94
C ARG A 55 -3.07 -2.50 12.68
N LEU A 56 -2.98 -1.41 11.92
CA LEU A 56 -2.09 -1.33 10.75
C LEU A 56 -0.65 -1.12 11.22
N GLN A 57 0.20 -2.13 11.04
CA GLN A 57 1.59 -2.13 11.51
C GLN A 57 2.62 -2.29 10.38
N ALA A 58 2.18 -2.71 9.19
CA ALA A 58 3.05 -2.88 8.04
C ALA A 58 2.36 -2.43 6.76
N LEU A 59 3.16 -2.03 5.78
CA LEU A 59 2.72 -1.63 4.46
C LEU A 59 3.54 -2.33 3.38
N HIS A 60 2.87 -2.70 2.30
CA HIS A 60 3.46 -2.89 0.99
C HIS A 60 3.06 -1.72 0.10
N ILE A 61 4.00 -1.10 -0.59
CA ILE A 61 3.75 0.13 -1.32
C ILE A 61 4.32 0.01 -2.74
N HIS A 62 3.43 0.08 -3.71
CA HIS A 62 3.75 0.21 -5.12
C HIS A 62 2.71 1.12 -5.80
N ASP A 63 3.03 1.60 -6.99
CA ASP A 63 2.11 2.37 -7.82
C ASP A 63 1.57 1.51 -8.96
N ASN A 64 0.40 1.86 -9.48
CA ASN A 64 -0.23 1.25 -10.64
C ASN A 64 -1.25 2.20 -11.29
N ASP A 65 -1.80 1.82 -12.43
CA ASP A 65 -2.84 2.56 -13.14
C ASP A 65 -4.27 2.25 -12.65
N ARG A 66 -4.38 1.55 -11.53
CA ARG A 66 -5.62 1.08 -10.88
C ARG A 66 -6.36 -0.03 -11.65
N TRP A 67 -5.83 -0.47 -12.81
CA TRP A 67 -6.38 -1.56 -13.62
C TRP A 67 -5.44 -2.74 -13.73
N HIS A 68 -4.14 -2.48 -13.78
CA HIS A 68 -3.08 -3.49 -13.91
C HIS A 68 -2.22 -3.46 -12.66
N ASP A 69 -1.93 -4.62 -12.14
CA ASP A 69 -1.07 -4.80 -10.98
C ASP A 69 0.41 -4.67 -11.40
N SER A 70 0.85 -3.42 -11.59
CA SER A 70 2.10 -3.09 -12.28
C SER A 70 3.32 -3.08 -11.39
N HIS A 71 3.17 -2.98 -10.08
CA HIS A 71 4.27 -2.89 -9.09
C HIS A 71 5.36 -1.85 -9.46
N GLU A 72 4.90 -0.65 -9.85
CA GLU A 72 5.78 0.48 -10.20
C GLU A 72 6.16 1.31 -8.98
N ILE A 73 7.18 2.16 -9.12
CA ILE A 73 7.61 3.04 -8.02
C ILE A 73 6.53 4.08 -7.68
N PRO A 74 6.34 4.43 -6.40
CA PRO A 74 5.41 5.49 -5.99
C PRO A 74 5.62 6.80 -6.75
N PHE A 75 4.51 7.45 -7.11
CA PHE A 75 4.44 8.72 -7.87
C PHE A 75 4.74 8.58 -9.38
N SER A 76 4.75 7.38 -9.92
CA SER A 76 4.97 7.17 -11.36
C SER A 76 3.69 6.92 -12.15
N MET A 77 2.58 6.59 -11.48
CA MET A 77 1.30 6.26 -12.10
C MET A 77 0.12 7.00 -11.43
N ASP A 78 -1.02 6.32 -11.17
CA ASP A 78 -2.31 6.96 -10.88
C ASP A 78 -2.74 6.94 -9.40
N ILE A 79 -1.94 6.38 -8.50
CA ILE A 79 -2.29 6.33 -7.07
C ILE A 79 -2.04 7.70 -6.41
N ASP A 80 -3.04 8.19 -5.67
CA ASP A 80 -2.96 9.43 -4.90
C ASP A 80 -2.21 9.23 -3.57
N PHE A 81 -0.89 9.28 -3.63
CA PHE A 81 -0.05 9.15 -2.44
C PHE A 81 -0.20 10.29 -1.44
N ASP A 82 -0.72 11.45 -1.84
CA ASP A 82 -0.99 12.54 -0.89
C ASP A 82 -2.20 12.18 0.01
N ALA A 83 -3.25 11.59 -0.55
CA ALA A 83 -4.37 11.07 0.21
C ALA A 83 -3.98 9.93 1.15
N ILE A 84 -3.08 9.03 0.70
CA ILE A 84 -2.55 7.91 1.49
C ILE A 84 -1.73 8.42 2.67
N VAL A 85 -0.76 9.30 2.43
CA VAL A 85 0.11 9.88 3.48
C VAL A 85 -0.73 10.62 4.52
N LYS A 86 -1.77 11.36 4.09
CA LYS A 86 -2.70 12.01 4.99
C LYS A 86 -3.45 11.01 5.87
N ALA A 87 -3.97 9.92 5.31
CA ALA A 87 -4.65 8.89 6.08
C ALA A 87 -3.72 8.20 7.09
N LEU A 88 -2.47 7.91 6.70
CA LEU A 88 -1.45 7.37 7.60
C LEU A 88 -1.12 8.32 8.75
N LYS A 89 -1.07 9.62 8.48
CA LYS A 89 -0.85 10.64 9.52
C LYS A 89 -2.03 10.71 10.50
N GLU A 90 -3.26 10.64 10.00
CA GLU A 90 -4.49 10.66 10.81
C GLU A 90 -4.56 9.51 11.82
N ILE A 91 -4.00 8.34 11.51
CA ILE A 91 -3.94 7.17 12.40
C ILE A 91 -2.65 7.11 13.23
N GLU A 92 -1.78 8.12 13.13
CA GLU A 92 -0.48 8.16 13.80
C GLU A 92 0.41 6.94 13.46
N TYR A 93 0.39 6.51 12.18
CA TYR A 93 1.18 5.37 11.73
C TYR A 93 2.66 5.55 12.06
N ASN A 94 3.28 4.52 12.64
CA ASN A 94 4.67 4.53 13.07
C ASN A 94 5.50 3.33 12.55
N GLY A 95 4.93 2.58 11.61
CA GLY A 95 5.62 1.46 10.96
C GLY A 95 6.53 1.90 9.81
N TYR A 96 7.05 0.92 9.08
CA TYR A 96 7.94 1.16 7.95
C TYR A 96 7.16 1.37 6.65
N PHE A 97 7.72 2.22 5.77
CA PHE A 97 7.30 2.35 4.38
C PHE A 97 8.08 1.31 3.55
N THR A 98 7.50 0.13 3.35
CA THR A 98 8.12 -0.96 2.61
C THR A 98 7.68 -0.90 1.15
N LEU A 99 8.59 -0.61 0.22
CA LEU A 99 8.27 -0.67 -1.21
C LEU A 99 8.20 -2.11 -1.68
N GLU A 100 7.18 -2.42 -2.48
CA GLU A 100 7.01 -3.66 -3.25
C GLU A 100 6.95 -3.35 -4.76
N ALA A 101 7.86 -2.49 -5.21
CA ALA A 101 7.93 -1.99 -6.58
C ALA A 101 9.03 -2.73 -7.37
N ASP A 102 8.96 -4.06 -7.37
CA ASP A 102 9.97 -4.94 -7.94
C ASP A 102 9.89 -4.99 -9.48
N ALA A 103 8.69 -4.85 -10.06
CA ALA A 103 8.52 -4.85 -11.51
C ALA A 103 9.23 -3.66 -12.18
N PHE A 104 9.33 -2.52 -11.50
CA PHE A 104 10.10 -1.36 -11.96
C PHE A 104 11.56 -1.71 -12.32
N LEU A 105 12.17 -2.66 -11.63
CA LEU A 105 13.56 -3.07 -11.90
C LEU A 105 13.71 -3.93 -13.17
N ASN A 106 12.62 -4.42 -13.76
CA ASN A 106 12.66 -5.19 -15.00
C ASN A 106 13.15 -4.35 -16.19
N ASP A 107 13.05 -3.03 -16.11
CA ASP A 107 13.57 -2.09 -17.13
C ASP A 107 15.09 -1.87 -17.03
N TYR A 108 15.74 -2.49 -16.04
CA TYR A 108 17.17 -2.36 -15.75
C TYR A 108 17.90 -3.67 -16.04
N ASN A 109 19.19 -3.57 -16.31
CA ASN A 109 20.09 -4.71 -16.50
C ASN A 109 21.28 -4.63 -15.54
N ASN A 110 22.19 -5.59 -15.59
CA ASN A 110 23.34 -5.66 -14.67
C ASN A 110 24.24 -4.41 -14.71
N ASP A 111 24.26 -3.65 -15.82
CA ASP A 111 25.12 -2.48 -15.96
C ASP A 111 24.51 -1.23 -15.31
N ASN A 112 23.18 -1.17 -15.21
CA ASN A 112 22.47 0.02 -14.75
C ASN A 112 21.44 -0.23 -13.60
N VAL A 113 21.31 -1.45 -13.08
CA VAL A 113 20.38 -1.78 -12.00
C VAL A 113 20.59 -0.90 -10.76
N PHE A 114 21.82 -0.46 -10.52
CA PHE A 114 22.12 0.41 -9.39
C PHE A 114 21.42 1.77 -9.51
N GLU A 115 21.23 2.29 -10.72
CA GLU A 115 20.44 3.51 -10.96
C GLU A 115 18.95 3.28 -10.60
N GLY A 116 18.40 2.10 -10.92
CA GLY A 116 17.04 1.70 -10.50
C GLY A 116 16.89 1.66 -9.00
N ILE A 117 17.85 1.08 -8.28
CA ILE A 117 17.85 1.02 -6.80
C ILE A 117 17.91 2.43 -6.19
N VAL A 118 18.68 3.34 -6.78
CA VAL A 118 18.74 4.74 -6.34
C VAL A 118 17.37 5.41 -6.50
N LYS A 119 16.71 5.21 -7.64
CA LYS A 119 15.34 5.76 -7.87
C LYS A 119 14.30 5.20 -6.90
N LEU A 120 14.35 3.89 -6.61
CA LEU A 120 13.50 3.28 -5.57
C LEU A 120 13.71 3.97 -4.21
N ARG A 121 14.97 4.13 -3.79
CA ARG A 121 15.30 4.82 -2.54
C ARG A 121 14.81 6.27 -2.53
N GLU A 122 14.97 7.00 -3.63
CA GLU A 122 14.51 8.39 -3.74
C GLU A 122 12.98 8.50 -3.67
N SER A 123 12.26 7.59 -4.30
CA SER A 123 10.81 7.50 -4.23
C SER A 123 10.34 7.21 -2.80
N ALA A 124 10.97 6.24 -2.10
CA ALA A 124 10.70 5.94 -0.71
C ALA A 124 10.98 7.15 0.20
N ARG A 125 12.10 7.85 -0.02
CA ARG A 125 12.43 9.05 0.76
C ARG A 125 11.41 10.18 0.54
N LYS A 126 11.01 10.42 -0.70
CA LYS A 126 9.95 11.39 -1.04
C LYS A 126 8.65 11.09 -0.30
N LEU A 127 8.26 9.81 -0.20
CA LEU A 127 7.05 9.39 0.52
C LEU A 127 7.19 9.68 2.03
N ALA A 128 8.33 9.32 2.62
CA ALA A 128 8.60 9.59 4.02
C ALA A 128 8.68 11.10 4.32
N ASP A 129 9.32 11.89 3.46
CA ASP A 129 9.38 13.35 3.62
C ASP A 129 7.99 13.98 3.58
N LYS A 130 7.09 13.51 2.70
CA LYS A 130 5.70 13.97 2.68
C LYS A 130 4.99 13.67 4.02
N PHE A 131 5.20 12.49 4.58
CA PHE A 131 4.63 12.09 5.86
C PHE A 131 5.19 12.90 7.03
N GLU A 132 6.49 13.15 7.06
CA GLU A 132 7.15 13.92 8.12
C GLU A 132 6.73 15.40 8.13
N ASN A 133 6.40 15.98 6.95
CA ASN A 133 6.08 17.39 6.78
C ASN A 133 4.58 17.73 6.90
N LEU A 134 3.71 16.74 7.16
CA LEU A 134 2.31 16.93 7.53
C LEU A 134 2.16 17.10 9.05
#